data_357ca2ddb6c91c675c5bf1f3e4d70b6c
#
_entry.id   357ca2ddb6c91c675c5bf1f3e4d70b6c
#
_cell.length_a   1.000
_cell.length_b   1.000
_cell.length_c   1.000
_cell.angle_alpha   90.00
_cell.angle_beta   90.00
_cell.angle_gamma   90.00
#
_symmetry.space_group_name_H-M   'P 1'
#
loop_
_entity.id
_entity.type
_entity.pdbx_description
1 polymer ?
#
loop_
_entity_poly.entity_id
_entity_poly.type
_entity_poly.pdbx_seq_one_letter_code
_entity_poly.pdbx_strand_id
1 'polypeptide(L)'
;AATLPVLAHAQEAKPALALELNAIDTLGESCRLTFVLQNTMTTDVDKLVAETVLFSADGGVVLLTLFDFGALPVGRPRVRQFQVPEQSCDALGQVLVSGVDTCQIGGAPNGACQNNLSLSSRVRIQMAG
;
A
#
# COMPACT_ATOMS: atom_id res chain seq x y z
N ALA A 1 -36.43 -5.70 -33.82
CA ALA A 1 -35.10 -6.21 -33.62
C ALA A 1 -34.70 -6.05 -32.16
N ALA A 2 -34.51 -7.15 -31.44
CA ALA A 2 -34.11 -7.12 -30.07
C ALA A 2 -32.62 -6.78 -29.95
N THR A 3 -32.30 -5.63 -29.34
CA THR A 3 -30.93 -5.32 -28.97
C THR A 3 -30.58 -6.14 -27.73
N LEU A 4 -29.67 -7.08 -27.92
CA LEU A 4 -29.10 -7.79 -26.77
C LEU A 4 -28.27 -6.80 -25.95
N PRO A 5 -28.45 -6.75 -24.60
CA PRO A 5 -27.58 -5.93 -23.78
C PRO A 5 -26.16 -6.43 -23.96
N VAL A 6 -25.28 -5.51 -24.33
CA VAL A 6 -23.84 -5.77 -24.30
C VAL A 6 -23.51 -5.96 -22.82
N LEU A 7 -23.26 -7.21 -22.43
CA LEU A 7 -22.67 -7.45 -21.13
C LEU A 7 -21.34 -6.71 -21.10
N ALA A 8 -21.29 -5.64 -20.32
CA ALA A 8 -20.02 -5.03 -20.01
C ALA A 8 -19.18 -6.12 -19.34
N HIS A 9 -18.21 -6.65 -20.06
CA HIS A 9 -17.22 -7.50 -19.45
C HIS A 9 -16.53 -6.67 -18.39
N ALA A 10 -16.67 -7.07 -17.13
CA ALA A 10 -15.81 -6.53 -16.11
C ALA A 10 -14.40 -6.71 -16.63
N GLN A 11 -13.69 -5.61 -16.85
CA GLN A 11 -12.28 -5.69 -17.21
C GLN A 11 -11.60 -6.51 -16.12
N GLU A 12 -10.95 -7.58 -16.53
CA GLU A 12 -10.11 -8.33 -15.59
C GLU A 12 -9.11 -7.35 -15.00
N ALA A 13 -9.12 -7.23 -13.68
CA ALA A 13 -8.16 -6.41 -12.98
C ALA A 13 -6.75 -6.89 -13.35
N LYS A 14 -5.86 -5.97 -13.70
CA LYS A 14 -4.46 -6.31 -13.94
C LYS A 14 -3.87 -6.93 -12.68
N PRO A 15 -2.99 -7.95 -12.82
CA PRO A 15 -2.23 -8.45 -11.67
C PRO A 15 -1.54 -7.30 -10.94
N ALA A 16 -1.66 -7.27 -9.62
CA ALA A 16 -1.15 -6.16 -8.83
C ALA A 16 -0.77 -6.59 -7.41
N LEU A 17 0.08 -5.78 -6.79
CA LEU A 17 0.24 -5.71 -5.35
C LEU A 17 -0.58 -4.50 -4.88
N ALA A 18 -1.76 -4.74 -4.38
CA ALA A 18 -2.62 -3.68 -3.87
C ALA A 18 -2.21 -3.34 -2.44
N LEU A 19 -1.93 -2.07 -2.21
CA LEU A 19 -1.61 -1.51 -0.90
C LEU A 19 -2.63 -0.44 -0.57
N GLU A 20 -3.51 -0.73 0.38
CA GLU A 20 -4.57 0.17 0.79
C GLU A 20 -4.32 0.67 2.21
N LEU A 21 -4.26 1.99 2.40
CA LEU A 21 -4.31 2.58 3.73
C LEU A 21 -5.77 2.50 4.21
N ASN A 22 -6.03 1.54 5.10
CA ASN A 22 -7.39 1.14 5.48
C ASN A 22 -7.91 1.88 6.70
N ALA A 23 -7.06 2.14 7.69
CA ALA A 23 -7.44 2.80 8.93
C ALA A 23 -6.29 3.59 9.52
N ILE A 24 -6.63 4.62 10.27
CA ILE A 24 -5.71 5.41 11.06
C ILE A 24 -6.28 5.58 12.47
N ASP A 25 -5.41 5.45 13.48
CA ASP A 25 -5.79 5.59 14.87
C ASP A 25 -4.74 6.37 15.63
N THR A 26 -5.14 7.48 16.26
CA THR A 26 -4.24 8.20 17.15
C THR A 26 -4.13 7.47 18.47
N LEU A 27 -2.90 7.11 18.84
CA LEU A 27 -2.55 6.41 20.08
C LEU A 27 -1.61 7.31 20.88
N GLY A 28 -2.15 8.03 21.87
CA GLY A 28 -1.35 9.02 22.60
C GLY A 28 -0.79 10.08 21.62
N GLU A 29 0.55 10.16 21.53
CA GLU A 29 1.25 11.11 20.65
C GLU A 29 1.68 10.49 19.32
N SER A 30 1.15 9.31 18.97
CA SER A 30 1.51 8.58 17.77
C SER A 30 0.30 8.38 16.87
N CYS A 31 0.54 8.18 15.57
CA CYS A 31 -0.47 7.74 14.63
C CYS A 31 -0.18 6.32 14.18
N ARG A 32 -1.14 5.42 14.37
CA ARG A 32 -1.05 4.06 13.85
C ARG A 32 -1.71 3.99 12.48
N LEU A 33 -0.93 3.59 11.48
CA LEU A 33 -1.41 3.35 10.13
C LEU A 33 -1.69 1.86 9.98
N THR A 34 -2.86 1.52 9.48
CA THR A 34 -3.23 0.14 9.19
C THR A 34 -3.39 -0.02 7.69
N PHE A 35 -2.60 -0.91 7.10
CA PHE A 35 -2.64 -1.24 5.69
C PHE A 35 -3.23 -2.61 5.46
N VAL A 36 -4.01 -2.73 4.40
CA VAL A 36 -4.46 -4.01 3.86
C VAL A 36 -3.76 -4.22 2.53
N LEU A 37 -3.08 -5.37 2.39
CA LEU A 37 -2.35 -5.72 1.18
C LEU A 37 -2.96 -6.95 0.55
N GLN A 38 -3.01 -6.95 -0.78
CA GLN A 38 -3.48 -8.11 -1.53
C GLN A 38 -2.60 -8.32 -2.75
N ASN A 39 -2.10 -9.55 -2.89
CA ASN A 39 -1.30 -9.96 -4.03
C ASN A 39 -2.18 -10.71 -5.02
N THR A 40 -2.48 -10.10 -6.15
CA THR A 40 -3.23 -10.72 -7.25
C THR A 40 -2.34 -11.08 -8.43
N MET A 41 -1.01 -11.05 -8.24
CA MET A 41 -0.06 -11.57 -9.21
C MET A 41 -0.11 -13.11 -9.23
N THR A 42 0.75 -13.72 -10.02
CA THR A 42 0.80 -15.18 -10.17
C THR A 42 1.82 -15.85 -9.26
N THR A 43 2.65 -15.07 -8.57
CA THR A 43 3.71 -15.58 -7.70
C THR A 43 3.64 -14.94 -6.31
N ASP A 44 4.01 -15.72 -5.30
CA ASP A 44 4.14 -15.21 -3.94
C ASP A 44 5.30 -14.20 -3.88
N VAL A 45 5.13 -13.16 -3.09
CA VAL A 45 6.21 -12.26 -2.71
C VAL A 45 6.75 -12.73 -1.35
N ASP A 46 8.04 -13.01 -1.28
CA ASP A 46 8.67 -13.46 -0.04
C ASP A 46 8.86 -12.31 0.94
N LYS A 47 9.18 -11.13 0.42
CA LYS A 47 9.38 -9.92 1.23
C LYS A 47 9.20 -8.66 0.40
N LEU A 48 8.41 -7.74 0.92
CA LEU A 48 8.24 -6.40 0.37
C LEU A 48 8.59 -5.37 1.45
N VAL A 49 9.57 -4.51 1.15
CA VAL A 49 9.89 -3.34 1.96
C VAL A 49 9.75 -2.10 1.08
N ALA A 50 8.92 -1.17 1.50
CA ALA A 50 8.66 0.06 0.76
C ALA A 50 9.37 1.25 1.39
N GLU A 51 10.06 2.01 0.56
CA GLU A 51 10.60 3.31 0.93
C GLU A 51 9.47 4.32 0.98
N THR A 52 9.29 4.97 2.13
CA THR A 52 8.09 5.74 2.42
C THR A 52 8.43 7.10 2.98
N VAL A 53 7.72 8.12 2.50
CA VAL A 53 7.81 9.50 2.99
C VAL A 53 6.46 9.90 3.57
N LEU A 54 6.46 10.39 4.80
CA LEU A 54 5.25 10.90 5.44
C LEU A 54 5.28 12.41 5.42
N PHE A 55 4.18 13.01 4.96
CA PHE A 55 4.02 14.46 4.90
C PHE A 55 3.01 14.91 5.95
N SER A 56 3.26 16.08 6.54
CA SER A 56 2.28 16.74 7.39
C SER A 56 1.09 17.25 6.57
N ALA A 57 0.04 17.64 7.26
CA ALA A 57 -1.17 18.16 6.61
C ALA A 57 -0.91 19.43 5.80
N ASP A 58 0.14 20.19 6.12
CA ASP A 58 0.55 21.39 5.39
C ASP A 58 1.58 21.12 4.29
N GLY A 59 1.98 19.86 4.08
CA GLY A 59 2.84 19.45 2.97
C GLY A 59 4.31 19.33 3.30
N GLY A 60 4.71 19.51 4.56
CA GLY A 60 6.10 19.33 4.98
C GLY A 60 6.45 17.86 5.18
N VAL A 61 7.69 17.47 4.92
CA VAL A 61 8.18 16.11 5.22
C VAL A 61 8.37 15.98 6.71
N VAL A 62 7.73 14.97 7.31
CA VAL A 62 7.87 14.69 8.75
C VAL A 62 8.67 13.43 9.04
N LEU A 63 8.71 12.46 8.12
CA LEU A 63 9.43 11.21 8.33
C LEU A 63 9.78 10.55 7.01
N LEU A 64 11.01 10.04 6.93
CA LEU A 64 11.48 9.12 5.89
C LEU A 64 11.70 7.77 6.58
N THR A 65 11.09 6.72 6.08
CA THR A 65 11.20 5.42 6.72
C THR A 65 11.01 4.27 5.71
N LEU A 66 11.34 3.07 6.15
CA LEU A 66 11.07 1.85 5.43
C LEU A 66 9.93 1.12 6.13
N PHE A 67 8.89 0.77 5.36
CA PHE A 67 7.82 -0.10 5.86
C PHE A 67 8.04 -1.50 5.35
N ASP A 68 8.31 -2.42 6.26
CA ASP A 68 8.46 -3.84 5.96
C ASP A 68 7.09 -4.51 6.03
N PHE A 69 6.53 -4.81 4.86
CA PHE A 69 5.23 -5.47 4.76
C PHE A 69 5.35 -7.00 4.83
N GLY A 70 6.58 -7.53 4.82
CA GLY A 70 6.82 -8.96 4.93
C GLY A 70 6.37 -9.77 3.71
N ALA A 71 5.93 -10.99 3.97
CA ALA A 71 5.50 -11.91 2.93
C ALA A 71 4.07 -11.62 2.47
N LEU A 72 3.85 -11.65 1.17
CA LEU A 72 2.56 -11.40 0.54
C LEU A 72 2.22 -12.58 -0.39
N PRO A 73 1.63 -13.65 0.15
CA PRO A 73 1.22 -14.79 -0.66
C PRO A 73 0.04 -14.45 -1.57
N VAL A 74 0.00 -15.09 -2.72
CA VAL A 74 -1.06 -14.88 -3.70
C VAL A 74 -2.44 -15.21 -3.09
N GLY A 75 -3.39 -14.29 -3.28
CA GLY A 75 -4.79 -14.50 -2.92
C GLY A 75 -5.10 -14.45 -1.44
N ARG A 76 -4.14 -14.14 -0.58
CA ARG A 76 -4.34 -14.04 0.87
C ARG A 76 -4.12 -12.62 1.34
N PRO A 77 -5.16 -11.88 1.72
CA PRO A 77 -4.99 -10.55 2.28
C PRO A 77 -4.10 -10.56 3.52
N ARG A 78 -3.28 -9.52 3.65
CA ARG A 78 -2.43 -9.29 4.82
C ARG A 78 -2.74 -7.91 5.40
N VAL A 79 -2.79 -7.84 6.71
CA VAL A 79 -2.94 -6.59 7.44
C VAL A 79 -1.62 -6.29 8.13
N ARG A 80 -1.11 -5.08 7.94
CA ARG A 80 0.13 -4.62 8.56
C ARG A 80 -0.11 -3.26 9.20
N GLN A 81 0.47 -3.07 10.37
CA GLN A 81 0.32 -1.83 11.13
C GLN A 81 1.68 -1.22 11.41
N PHE A 82 1.77 0.08 11.27
CA PHE A 82 2.98 0.84 11.57
C PHE A 82 2.61 2.03 12.43
N GLN A 83 3.42 2.28 13.45
CA GLN A 83 3.24 3.41 14.35
C GLN A 83 4.18 4.53 13.94
N VAL A 84 3.60 5.70 13.66
CA VAL A 84 4.36 6.91 13.36
C VAL A 84 4.51 7.68 14.66
N PRO A 85 5.74 7.77 15.23
CA PRO A 85 5.95 8.43 16.50
C PRO A 85 5.85 9.94 16.37
N GLU A 86 5.46 10.60 17.46
CA GLU A 86 5.46 12.06 17.61
C GLU A 86 4.53 12.81 16.64
N GLN A 87 3.56 12.09 16.05
CA GLN A 87 2.56 12.67 15.15
C GLN A 87 1.18 12.12 15.50
N SER A 88 0.22 13.00 15.77
CA SER A 88 -1.17 12.58 15.76
C SER A 88 -1.61 12.33 14.32
N CYS A 89 -2.63 11.50 14.12
CA CYS A 89 -3.12 11.25 12.76
C CYS A 89 -3.61 12.53 12.06
N ASP A 90 -4.17 13.49 12.81
CA ASP A 90 -4.62 14.78 12.27
C ASP A 90 -3.46 15.62 11.71
N ALA A 91 -2.25 15.41 12.20
CA ALA A 91 -1.08 16.13 11.72
C ALA A 91 -0.53 15.58 10.39
N LEU A 92 -0.97 14.38 9.98
CA LEU A 92 -0.51 13.75 8.74
C LEU A 92 -1.48 14.01 7.59
N GLY A 93 -0.95 14.28 6.41
CA GLY A 93 -1.73 14.54 5.21
C GLY A 93 -1.55 13.54 4.09
N GLN A 94 -0.36 12.95 3.98
CA GLN A 94 -0.05 12.08 2.85
C GLN A 94 1.02 11.06 3.21
N VAL A 95 0.89 9.87 2.65
CA VAL A 95 1.89 8.80 2.64
C VAL A 95 2.34 8.62 1.20
N LEU A 96 3.60 8.90 0.93
CA LEU A 96 4.20 8.69 -0.39
C LEU A 96 5.05 7.41 -0.36
N VAL A 97 4.72 6.46 -1.20
CA VAL A 97 5.58 5.31 -1.47
C VAL A 97 6.55 5.73 -2.57
N SER A 98 7.76 6.13 -2.19
CA SER A 98 8.75 6.68 -3.13
C SER A 98 9.48 5.61 -3.92
N GLY A 99 9.45 4.36 -3.46
CA GLY A 99 10.07 3.25 -4.15
C GLY A 99 9.96 1.95 -3.39
N VAL A 100 10.46 0.89 -4.00
CA VAL A 100 10.55 -0.43 -3.38
C VAL A 100 12.02 -0.67 -3.02
N ASP A 101 12.29 -0.73 -1.70
CA ASP A 101 13.63 -1.02 -1.20
C ASP A 101 13.97 -2.50 -1.40
N THR A 102 13.05 -3.36 -1.04
CA THR A 102 13.23 -4.82 -1.13
C THR A 102 12.00 -5.47 -1.73
N CYS A 103 12.19 -6.23 -2.78
CA CYS A 103 11.20 -7.15 -3.33
C CYS A 103 11.90 -8.47 -3.63
N GLN A 104 11.54 -9.51 -2.90
CA GLN A 104 12.11 -10.85 -3.10
C GLN A 104 11.00 -11.79 -3.56
N ILE A 105 11.28 -12.51 -4.64
CA ILE A 105 10.40 -13.55 -5.19
C ILE A 105 11.28 -14.75 -5.50
N GLY A 106 10.93 -15.92 -4.96
CA GLY A 106 11.73 -17.12 -5.15
C GLY A 106 13.14 -17.01 -4.58
N GLY A 107 13.31 -16.26 -3.51
CA GLY A 107 14.60 -16.08 -2.83
C GLY A 107 15.55 -15.11 -3.51
N ALA A 108 15.11 -14.36 -4.52
CA ALA A 108 15.95 -13.43 -5.26
C ALA A 108 15.26 -12.06 -5.44
N PRO A 109 16.04 -10.97 -5.59
CA PRO A 109 15.49 -9.67 -5.93
C PRO A 109 14.69 -9.70 -7.24
N ASN A 110 13.58 -8.96 -7.29
CA ASN A 110 12.70 -8.94 -8.45
C ASN A 110 12.04 -7.55 -8.58
N GLY A 111 11.95 -7.04 -9.79
CA GLY A 111 11.31 -5.75 -10.08
C GLY A 111 9.79 -5.78 -10.14
N ALA A 112 9.17 -6.95 -10.01
CA ALA A 112 7.71 -7.10 -10.18
C ALA A 112 6.90 -6.33 -9.14
N CYS A 113 7.42 -6.16 -7.91
CA CYS A 113 6.73 -5.37 -6.88
C CYS A 113 6.55 -3.93 -7.33
N GLN A 114 7.62 -3.29 -7.75
CA GLN A 114 7.61 -1.90 -8.20
C GLN A 114 6.69 -1.71 -9.41
N ASN A 115 6.73 -2.63 -10.36
CA ASN A 115 5.99 -2.53 -11.61
C ASN A 115 4.48 -2.75 -11.42
N ASN A 116 4.08 -3.44 -10.35
CA ASN A 116 2.70 -3.85 -10.14
C ASN A 116 2.07 -3.25 -8.88
N LEU A 117 2.73 -2.29 -8.25
CA LEU A 117 2.23 -1.66 -7.04
C LEU A 117 1.01 -0.80 -7.35
N SER A 118 -0.09 -1.03 -6.63
CA SER A 118 -1.35 -0.29 -6.77
C SER A 118 -1.73 0.29 -5.42
N LEU A 119 -1.81 1.61 -5.33
CA LEU A 119 -1.99 2.34 -4.08
C LEU A 119 -3.39 2.91 -3.98
N SER A 120 -3.98 2.84 -2.80
CA SER A 120 -5.27 3.45 -2.51
C SER A 120 -5.39 3.82 -1.03
N SER A 121 -6.35 4.67 -0.70
CA SER A 121 -6.64 5.07 0.68
C SER A 121 -8.14 5.15 0.90
N ARG A 122 -8.59 4.61 2.03
CA ARG A 122 -9.98 4.71 2.50
C ARG A 122 -10.15 5.77 3.57
N VAL A 123 -9.09 6.45 3.95
CA VAL A 123 -9.08 7.44 5.03
C VAL A 123 -8.68 8.80 4.49
N ARG A 124 -8.71 9.81 5.36
CA ARG A 124 -8.36 11.18 5.00
C ARG A 124 -6.93 11.34 4.50
N ILE A 125 -6.00 10.56 5.05
CA ILE A 125 -4.59 10.60 4.62
C ILE A 125 -4.50 9.96 3.24
N GLN A 126 -3.94 10.69 2.29
CA GLN A 126 -3.81 10.25 0.91
C GLN A 126 -2.60 9.33 0.73
N MET A 127 -2.71 8.40 -0.23
CA MET A 127 -1.62 7.57 -0.69
C MET A 127 -1.16 8.04 -2.05
N ALA A 128 0.16 8.16 -2.24
CA ALA A 128 0.77 8.53 -3.51
C ALA A 128 2.00 7.66 -3.80
N GLY A 129 2.37 7.60 -5.06
CA GLY A 129 3.54 6.82 -5.46
C GLY A 129 3.81 6.89 -6.93
#